data_382ea70ac568f70e5ceb56a0ad80181e
#
_entry.id   382ea70ac568f70e5ceb56a0ad80181e
#
_cell.length_a   1.000
_cell.length_b   1.000
_cell.length_c   1.000
_cell.angle_alpha   90.00
_cell.angle_beta   90.00
_cell.angle_gamma   90.00
#
_symmetry.space_group_name_H-M   'P 1'
#
loop_
_entity.id
_entity.type
_entity.pdbx_description
1 polymer ?
#
loop_
_entity_poly.entity_id
_entity_poly.type
_entity_poly.pdbx_seq_one_letter_code
_entity_poly.pdbx_strand_id
1 'polypeptide(L)'
;MAKYRCTVCNYVYEEDKEGKEFTQLPKEWVCPVCGAPKGAFVLLTEKTEEKTDVENGRTVSEILVNQIVEWGVRYVFGVPGTSTLGVMDAIRKNGKVKYIQVRHEQVGAFMASAYGKLTGHVAACLSVSGPGTTNLATGLYDANLDHSPVLVLSGMVARQFIGPGSLQEIDQYSFFEPICVFNKILMSEKQTTMLATLAVKHALLDRGVSNIGLPNDVQKLPCNLDVQPFEGRMPNLGFAAEDMQVKKAALVIDAAERPVIVAGSGARGQGNKLHTFADKISAPIVTTFRAKGVVDESYPLCAGIHGGLGSTAAAELVRKADLLVVIGSSFSDLTHLPRKKTVQIDINMKNIAKKYPVEVGLLGNSALLIPRLTQKVREKQ
;
A
#
# COMPACT_ATOMS: atom_id res chain seq x y z
N MET A 1 -4.59 28.62 41.21
CA MET A 1 -3.21 29.17 41.21
C MET A 1 -2.64 29.10 39.78
N ALA A 2 -1.64 29.90 39.50
CA ALA A 2 -1.13 30.03 38.13
C ALA A 2 -0.31 28.80 37.68
N LYS A 3 -0.30 28.56 36.36
CA LYS A 3 0.58 27.57 35.73
C LYS A 3 1.50 28.28 34.73
N TYR A 4 2.74 27.89 34.70
CA TYR A 4 3.75 28.46 33.81
C TYR A 4 4.39 27.35 32.96
N ARG A 5 4.48 27.54 31.67
CA ARG A 5 5.04 26.55 30.72
C ARG A 5 6.41 27.01 30.23
N CYS A 6 7.38 26.13 30.32
CA CYS A 6 8.68 26.31 29.68
C CYS A 6 8.54 26.28 28.16
N THR A 7 9.00 27.32 27.46
CA THR A 7 8.95 27.42 25.99
C THR A 7 9.97 26.52 25.30
N VAL A 8 10.94 25.96 26.06
CA VAL A 8 12.00 25.09 25.51
C VAL A 8 11.57 23.60 25.51
N CYS A 9 11.05 23.10 26.65
CA CYS A 9 10.77 21.67 26.82
C CYS A 9 9.29 21.36 27.14
N ASN A 10 8.43 22.36 27.20
CA ASN A 10 7.01 22.25 27.56
C ASN A 10 6.75 21.76 29.01
N TYR A 11 7.75 21.68 29.88
CA TYR A 11 7.51 21.43 31.30
C TYR A 11 6.58 22.50 31.88
N VAL A 12 5.59 22.05 32.68
CA VAL A 12 4.62 22.95 33.33
C VAL A 12 4.91 23.02 34.82
N TYR A 13 5.22 24.21 35.28
CA TYR A 13 5.32 24.55 36.70
C TYR A 13 3.89 24.85 37.20
N GLU A 14 3.37 24.05 38.12
CA GLU A 14 2.03 24.22 38.70
C GLU A 14 2.19 24.69 40.16
N GLU A 15 1.83 25.94 40.44
CA GLU A 15 1.96 26.53 41.80
C GLU A 15 1.28 25.71 42.88
N ASP A 16 0.18 25.03 42.55
CA ASP A 16 -0.56 24.17 43.46
C ASP A 16 0.22 22.92 43.88
N LYS A 17 1.05 22.38 43.01
CA LYS A 17 1.84 21.18 43.24
C LYS A 17 3.20 21.50 43.85
N GLU A 18 3.78 22.61 43.43
CA GLU A 18 5.14 23.01 43.84
C GLU A 18 5.12 23.79 45.18
N GLY A 19 3.93 24.21 45.64
CA GLY A 19 3.76 24.89 46.95
C GLY A 19 4.36 26.28 47.01
N LYS A 20 4.77 26.87 45.88
CA LYS A 20 5.37 28.19 45.81
C LYS A 20 4.94 28.93 44.54
N GLU A 21 4.67 30.21 44.64
CA GLU A 21 4.36 31.05 43.49
C GLU A 21 5.57 31.17 42.55
N PHE A 22 5.37 31.05 41.25
CA PHE A 22 6.42 31.14 40.24
C PHE A 22 7.16 32.50 40.28
N THR A 23 6.43 33.55 40.59
CA THR A 23 6.96 34.90 40.70
C THR A 23 7.99 35.03 41.83
N GLN A 24 7.80 34.26 42.90
CA GLN A 24 8.67 34.27 44.09
C GLN A 24 9.91 33.35 43.97
N LEU A 25 10.06 32.62 42.87
CA LEU A 25 11.27 31.83 42.59
C LEU A 25 12.47 32.76 42.36
N PRO A 26 13.69 32.37 42.79
CA PRO A 26 14.93 33.16 42.56
C PRO A 26 15.11 33.46 41.06
N LYS A 27 15.82 34.56 40.77
CA LYS A 27 16.12 34.91 39.36
C LYS A 27 16.98 33.87 38.69
N GLU A 28 17.82 33.17 39.44
CA GLU A 28 18.71 32.11 38.98
C GLU A 28 18.02 30.73 38.85
N TRP A 29 16.73 30.66 39.19
CA TRP A 29 16.01 29.41 39.06
C TRP A 29 15.89 28.98 37.57
N VAL A 30 16.14 27.69 37.35
CA VAL A 30 16.13 27.11 36.02
C VAL A 30 15.10 25.96 35.93
N CYS A 31 14.65 25.67 34.74
CA CYS A 31 13.75 24.57 34.48
C CYS A 31 14.36 23.23 34.97
N PRO A 32 13.67 22.46 35.82
CA PRO A 32 14.19 21.18 36.34
C PRO A 32 14.36 20.09 35.26
N VAL A 33 13.77 20.27 34.11
CA VAL A 33 13.82 19.30 33.02
C VAL A 33 14.89 19.61 31.98
N CYS A 34 15.05 20.90 31.59
CA CYS A 34 15.96 21.25 30.50
C CYS A 34 16.99 22.32 30.84
N GLY A 35 17.02 22.85 32.10
CA GLY A 35 17.94 23.88 32.53
C GLY A 35 17.65 25.29 31.96
N ALA A 36 16.56 25.49 31.22
CA ALA A 36 16.23 26.80 30.67
C ALA A 36 15.98 27.83 31.77
N PRO A 37 16.40 29.12 31.60
CA PRO A 37 16.25 30.14 32.60
C PRO A 37 14.80 30.47 32.89
N LYS A 38 14.49 31.03 34.08
CA LYS A 38 13.14 31.43 34.51
C LYS A 38 12.43 32.28 33.47
N GLY A 39 13.14 33.15 32.74
CA GLY A 39 12.57 33.98 31.67
C GLY A 39 12.06 33.21 30.42
N ALA A 40 12.38 31.93 30.32
CA ALA A 40 11.84 31.08 29.27
C ALA A 40 10.46 30.46 29.58
N PHE A 41 9.82 30.92 30.68
CA PHE A 41 8.51 30.47 31.06
C PHE A 41 7.43 31.51 30.73
N VAL A 42 6.31 31.04 30.21
CA VAL A 42 5.12 31.85 29.91
C VAL A 42 3.96 31.42 30.81
N LEU A 43 3.24 32.42 31.32
CA LEU A 43 2.03 32.18 32.11
C LEU A 43 1.01 31.48 31.22
N LEU A 44 0.50 30.33 31.62
CA LEU A 44 -0.67 29.69 31.03
C LEU A 44 -1.92 30.39 31.61
N THR A 45 -2.34 31.46 30.97
CA THR A 45 -3.69 31.98 31.21
C THR A 45 -4.69 31.01 30.61
N GLU A 46 -5.84 30.79 31.26
CA GLU A 46 -6.91 29.90 30.72
C GLU A 46 -7.37 30.27 29.31
N LYS A 47 -6.87 31.39 28.75
CA LYS A 47 -7.12 31.84 27.38
C LYS A 47 -6.06 31.41 26.35
N THR A 48 -4.98 30.71 26.73
CA THR A 48 -3.95 30.22 25.81
C THR A 48 -3.98 28.71 25.58
N GLU A 49 -4.88 27.98 26.18
CA GLU A 49 -5.51 26.89 25.45
C GLU A 49 -6.44 27.59 24.44
N GLU A 50 -6.01 27.75 23.19
CA GLU A 50 -6.98 27.70 22.11
C GLU A 50 -7.68 26.34 22.25
N LYS A 51 -8.70 26.28 23.10
CA LYS A 51 -9.87 25.53 22.81
C LYS A 51 -10.35 26.11 21.48
N THR A 52 -9.91 25.55 20.39
CA THR A 52 -10.77 25.43 19.25
C THR A 52 -11.97 24.66 19.81
N ASP A 53 -12.93 25.40 20.37
CA ASP A 53 -14.29 24.98 20.54
C ASP A 53 -14.77 24.67 19.13
N VAL A 54 -14.45 23.44 18.69
CA VAL A 54 -15.21 22.77 17.65
C VAL A 54 -16.52 22.43 18.34
N GLU A 55 -17.40 23.45 18.46
CA GLU A 55 -18.78 23.21 18.73
C GLU A 55 -19.26 22.19 17.70
N ASN A 56 -19.35 20.92 18.10
CA ASN A 56 -19.97 19.79 17.39
C ASN A 56 -19.50 19.52 15.94
N GLY A 57 -18.31 19.96 15.51
CA GLY A 57 -17.81 19.72 14.15
C GLY A 57 -16.75 18.58 14.11
N ARG A 58 -16.84 17.75 13.08
CA ARG A 58 -15.80 16.74 12.77
C ARG A 58 -14.51 17.44 12.31
N THR A 59 -13.35 16.81 12.56
CA THR A 59 -12.06 17.29 12.07
C THR A 59 -11.72 16.70 10.69
N VAL A 60 -10.73 17.31 10.00
CA VAL A 60 -10.14 16.77 8.76
C VAL A 60 -9.70 15.33 8.96
N SER A 61 -9.02 15.02 10.08
CA SER A 61 -8.58 13.64 10.38
C SER A 61 -9.74 12.67 10.54
N GLU A 62 -10.84 13.07 11.19
CA GLU A 62 -12.01 12.22 11.35
C GLU A 62 -12.69 11.93 10.01
N ILE A 63 -12.83 12.94 9.15
CA ILE A 63 -13.38 12.77 7.80
C ILE A 63 -12.45 11.92 6.95
N LEU A 64 -11.13 12.15 6.99
CA LEU A 64 -10.13 11.35 6.27
C LEU A 64 -10.22 9.87 6.66
N VAL A 65 -10.22 9.58 7.96
CA VAL A 65 -10.30 8.19 8.46
C VAL A 65 -11.62 7.54 8.08
N ASN A 66 -12.74 8.26 8.23
CA ASN A 66 -14.05 7.75 7.82
C ASN A 66 -14.09 7.46 6.32
N GLN A 67 -13.49 8.32 5.49
CA GLN A 67 -13.44 8.16 4.03
C GLN A 67 -12.63 6.92 3.62
N ILE A 68 -11.43 6.72 4.17
CA ILE A 68 -10.63 5.53 3.83
C ILE A 68 -11.25 4.24 4.34
N VAL A 69 -11.96 4.28 5.48
CA VAL A 69 -12.71 3.13 6.01
C VAL A 69 -13.90 2.79 5.12
N GLU A 70 -14.64 3.78 4.63
CA GLU A 70 -15.71 3.58 3.63
C GLU A 70 -15.17 2.89 2.38
N TRP A 71 -13.93 3.23 1.98
CA TRP A 71 -13.24 2.63 0.84
C TRP A 71 -12.49 1.32 1.15
N GLY A 72 -12.79 0.70 2.29
CA GLY A 72 -12.36 -0.66 2.61
C GLY A 72 -11.05 -0.80 3.38
N VAL A 73 -10.40 0.29 3.77
CA VAL A 73 -9.21 0.21 4.65
C VAL A 73 -9.65 -0.26 6.04
N ARG A 74 -9.05 -1.35 6.53
CA ARG A 74 -9.38 -1.97 7.84
C ARG A 74 -8.19 -2.00 8.79
N TYR A 75 -6.98 -1.79 8.30
CA TYR A 75 -5.76 -1.83 9.10
C TYR A 75 -4.87 -0.62 8.80
N VAL A 76 -4.32 -0.04 9.86
CA VAL A 76 -3.27 0.98 9.79
C VAL A 76 -2.10 0.49 10.63
N PHE A 77 -0.93 0.33 10.02
CA PHE A 77 0.31 -0.09 10.65
C PHE A 77 1.25 1.10 10.82
N GLY A 78 1.86 1.28 11.97
CA GLY A 78 2.78 2.42 12.10
C GLY A 78 3.36 2.63 13.48
N VAL A 79 4.14 3.69 13.60
CA VAL A 79 4.67 4.21 14.85
C VAL A 79 3.99 5.56 15.12
N PRO A 80 3.36 5.74 16.28
CA PRO A 80 2.71 7.02 16.61
C PRO A 80 3.74 8.11 16.88
N GLY A 81 3.37 9.35 16.59
CA GLY A 81 4.20 10.50 16.93
C GLY A 81 3.50 11.84 16.74
N THR A 82 4.18 12.92 17.08
CA THR A 82 3.60 14.26 17.22
C THR A 82 2.92 14.79 15.96
N SER A 83 3.46 14.48 14.79
CA SER A 83 2.89 14.95 13.51
C SER A 83 1.69 14.13 13.03
N THR A 84 1.24 13.12 13.78
CA THR A 84 0.13 12.23 13.40
C THR A 84 -0.96 12.11 14.47
N LEU A 85 -0.90 12.91 15.54
CA LEU A 85 -1.83 12.80 16.68
C LEU A 85 -3.29 12.98 16.28
N GLY A 86 -3.59 13.88 15.33
CA GLY A 86 -4.94 14.06 14.83
C GLY A 86 -5.50 12.79 14.18
N VAL A 87 -4.70 12.15 13.31
CA VAL A 87 -5.09 10.89 12.65
C VAL A 87 -5.20 9.76 13.65
N MET A 88 -4.30 9.67 14.64
CA MET A 88 -4.35 8.66 15.68
C MET A 88 -5.62 8.75 16.53
N ASP A 89 -6.03 9.96 16.92
CA ASP A 89 -7.27 10.17 17.66
C ASP A 89 -8.50 9.83 16.80
N ALA A 90 -8.48 10.21 15.52
CA ALA A 90 -9.54 9.86 14.57
C ALA A 90 -9.69 8.33 14.39
N ILE A 91 -8.56 7.59 14.31
CA ILE A 91 -8.57 6.11 14.26
C ILE A 91 -9.19 5.54 15.54
N ARG A 92 -8.78 6.04 16.71
CA ARG A 92 -9.33 5.62 18.01
C ARG A 92 -10.83 5.83 18.08
N LYS A 93 -11.35 6.96 17.60
CA LYS A 93 -12.78 7.31 17.61
C LYS A 93 -13.58 6.50 16.59
N ASN A 94 -13.02 6.17 15.43
CA ASN A 94 -13.74 5.50 14.34
C ASN A 94 -14.18 4.08 14.71
N GLY A 95 -13.36 3.30 15.40
CA GLY A 95 -13.66 1.94 15.87
C GLY A 95 -13.80 0.84 14.80
N LYS A 96 -13.84 1.18 13.49
CA LYS A 96 -13.96 0.21 12.38
C LYS A 96 -12.62 -0.09 11.71
N VAL A 97 -11.60 0.71 11.96
CA VAL A 97 -10.23 0.52 11.50
C VAL A 97 -9.34 0.16 12.68
N LYS A 98 -8.52 -0.88 12.52
CA LYS A 98 -7.64 -1.37 13.57
C LYS A 98 -6.24 -0.77 13.39
N TYR A 99 -5.76 -0.04 14.39
CA TYR A 99 -4.36 0.38 14.47
C TYR A 99 -3.50 -0.75 15.03
N ILE A 100 -2.39 -1.03 14.35
CA ILE A 100 -1.40 -2.01 14.78
C ILE A 100 -0.07 -1.29 14.90
N GLN A 101 0.36 -1.09 16.14
CA GLN A 101 1.64 -0.48 16.45
C GLN A 101 2.77 -1.43 16.09
N VAL A 102 3.76 -0.92 15.38
CA VAL A 102 5.01 -1.60 15.05
C VAL A 102 6.19 -0.95 15.79
N ARG A 103 7.34 -1.61 15.80
CA ARG A 103 8.54 -1.07 16.43
C ARG A 103 9.42 -0.26 15.48
N HIS A 104 9.19 -0.38 14.19
CA HIS A 104 9.89 0.35 13.13
C HIS A 104 8.94 0.49 11.93
N GLU A 105 8.89 1.66 11.30
CA GLU A 105 7.95 1.97 10.22
C GLU A 105 8.10 1.04 9.01
N GLN A 106 9.31 0.63 8.70
CA GLN A 106 9.59 -0.35 7.64
C GLN A 106 8.77 -1.64 7.81
N VAL A 107 8.64 -2.13 9.05
CA VAL A 107 7.83 -3.31 9.35
C VAL A 107 6.36 -3.04 9.04
N GLY A 108 5.85 -1.85 9.40
CA GLY A 108 4.50 -1.42 9.06
C GLY A 108 4.24 -1.40 7.55
N ALA A 109 5.20 -0.89 6.77
CA ALA A 109 5.11 -0.88 5.32
C ALA A 109 5.12 -2.30 4.72
N PHE A 110 5.98 -3.21 5.21
CA PHE A 110 5.96 -4.62 4.81
C PHE A 110 4.66 -5.33 5.19
N MET A 111 4.10 -5.06 6.38
CA MET A 111 2.80 -5.62 6.79
C MET A 111 1.68 -5.15 5.87
N ALA A 112 1.63 -3.86 5.52
CA ALA A 112 0.68 -3.33 4.56
C ALA A 112 0.86 -3.93 3.16
N SER A 113 2.12 -4.08 2.70
CA SER A 113 2.45 -4.74 1.44
C SER A 113 1.99 -6.19 1.41
N ALA A 114 2.28 -6.96 2.46
CA ALA A 114 1.87 -8.36 2.57
C ALA A 114 0.34 -8.51 2.57
N TYR A 115 -0.37 -7.64 3.31
CA TYR A 115 -1.83 -7.61 3.32
C TYR A 115 -2.39 -7.38 1.91
N GLY A 116 -1.88 -6.37 1.20
CA GLY A 116 -2.29 -6.09 -0.18
C GLY A 116 -2.01 -7.22 -1.16
N LYS A 117 -0.82 -7.85 -1.05
CA LYS A 117 -0.43 -9.02 -1.87
C LYS A 117 -1.36 -10.22 -1.67
N LEU A 118 -1.77 -10.48 -0.43
CA LEU A 118 -2.57 -11.66 -0.10
C LEU A 118 -4.06 -11.46 -0.33
N THR A 119 -4.58 -10.28 -0.04
CA THR A 119 -6.03 -10.02 -0.05
C THR A 119 -6.50 -9.23 -1.27
N GLY A 120 -5.62 -8.47 -1.91
CA GLY A 120 -5.98 -7.49 -2.95
C GLY A 120 -6.62 -6.21 -2.40
N HIS A 121 -6.77 -6.08 -1.06
CA HIS A 121 -7.33 -4.90 -0.40
C HIS A 121 -6.23 -3.95 0.07
N VAL A 122 -6.58 -2.66 0.20
CA VAL A 122 -5.65 -1.65 0.71
C VAL A 122 -5.55 -1.74 2.23
N ALA A 123 -4.33 -1.78 2.74
CA ALA A 123 -4.02 -1.41 4.12
C ALA A 123 -3.23 -0.11 4.13
N ALA A 124 -3.30 0.62 5.23
CA ALA A 124 -2.53 1.84 5.39
C ALA A 124 -1.28 1.64 6.26
N CYS A 125 -0.24 2.43 6.01
CA CYS A 125 0.84 2.65 6.96
C CYS A 125 0.88 4.12 7.37
N LEU A 126 1.29 4.37 8.61
CA LEU A 126 1.35 5.69 9.21
C LEU A 126 2.77 5.97 9.70
N SER A 127 3.29 7.16 9.43
CA SER A 127 4.59 7.60 9.92
C SER A 127 4.58 9.07 10.35
N VAL A 128 5.47 9.39 11.28
CA VAL A 128 5.78 10.79 11.60
C VAL A 128 6.61 11.42 10.49
N SER A 129 6.67 12.76 10.49
CA SER A 129 7.51 13.56 9.61
C SER A 129 9.00 13.19 9.72
N GLY A 130 9.74 13.33 8.64
CA GLY A 130 11.17 13.14 8.60
C GLY A 130 11.60 11.67 8.76
N PRO A 131 12.23 11.29 9.89
CA PRO A 131 12.81 9.95 10.05
C PRO A 131 11.77 8.82 9.95
N GLY A 132 10.54 9.02 10.44
CA GLY A 132 9.48 8.02 10.27
C GLY A 132 9.10 7.81 8.82
N THR A 133 9.05 8.89 8.04
CA THR A 133 8.78 8.83 6.60
C THR A 133 9.88 8.08 5.85
N THR A 134 11.16 8.41 6.12
CA THR A 134 12.28 7.74 5.42
C THR A 134 12.39 6.26 5.79
N ASN A 135 12.04 5.88 7.01
CA ASN A 135 12.02 4.49 7.46
C ASN A 135 11.00 3.62 6.69
N LEU A 136 9.96 4.18 6.10
CA LEU A 136 8.98 3.42 5.31
C LEU A 136 9.57 2.91 3.97
N ALA A 137 10.60 3.56 3.43
CA ALA A 137 11.03 3.42 2.03
C ALA A 137 11.19 1.97 1.58
N THR A 138 11.93 1.14 2.32
CA THR A 138 12.22 -0.24 1.91
C THR A 138 10.94 -1.07 1.73
N GLY A 139 10.01 -0.98 2.69
CA GLY A 139 8.74 -1.71 2.59
C GLY A 139 7.81 -1.15 1.52
N LEU A 140 7.89 0.16 1.23
CA LEU A 140 7.11 0.77 0.17
C LEU A 140 7.66 0.43 -1.23
N TYR A 141 8.98 0.33 -1.40
CA TYR A 141 9.56 -0.19 -2.64
C TYR A 141 9.19 -1.65 -2.87
N ASP A 142 9.14 -2.49 -1.82
CA ASP A 142 8.62 -3.85 -1.92
C ASP A 142 7.16 -3.85 -2.42
N ALA A 143 6.32 -2.98 -1.86
CA ALA A 143 4.93 -2.85 -2.29
C ALA A 143 4.81 -2.38 -3.76
N ASN A 144 5.58 -1.35 -4.14
CA ASN A 144 5.55 -0.79 -5.50
C ASN A 144 6.02 -1.81 -6.55
N LEU A 145 7.18 -2.44 -6.33
CA LEU A 145 7.74 -3.43 -7.26
C LEU A 145 6.86 -4.68 -7.39
N ASP A 146 6.15 -5.01 -6.33
CA ASP A 146 5.25 -6.16 -6.27
C ASP A 146 3.80 -5.83 -6.63
N HIS A 147 3.52 -4.59 -7.01
CA HIS A 147 2.18 -4.13 -7.36
C HIS A 147 1.16 -4.38 -6.25
N SER A 148 1.55 -4.13 -4.99
CA SER A 148 0.70 -4.26 -3.82
C SER A 148 -0.01 -2.94 -3.51
N PRO A 149 -1.32 -2.93 -3.34
CA PRO A 149 -2.06 -1.71 -2.99
C PRO A 149 -1.78 -1.32 -1.53
N VAL A 150 -1.14 -0.16 -1.33
CA VAL A 150 -0.81 0.39 -0.01
C VAL A 150 -1.14 1.87 0.03
N LEU A 151 -1.75 2.33 1.12
CA LEU A 151 -1.94 3.74 1.42
C LEU A 151 -0.94 4.20 2.49
N VAL A 152 -0.22 5.27 2.21
CA VAL A 152 0.64 5.94 3.19
C VAL A 152 -0.07 7.18 3.72
N LEU A 153 -0.15 7.29 5.04
CA LEU A 153 -0.57 8.46 5.77
C LEU A 153 0.67 9.07 6.42
N SER A 154 1.36 9.94 5.70
CA SER A 154 2.62 10.52 6.16
C SER A 154 2.38 11.83 6.89
N GLY A 155 2.63 11.86 8.20
CA GLY A 155 2.58 13.09 8.97
C GLY A 155 3.64 14.08 8.48
N MET A 156 3.30 15.37 8.51
CA MET A 156 4.21 16.47 8.17
C MET A 156 4.23 17.48 9.31
N VAL A 157 5.27 18.29 9.36
CA VAL A 157 5.28 19.50 10.21
C VAL A 157 4.12 20.42 9.83
N ALA A 158 3.70 21.31 10.71
CA ALA A 158 2.65 22.27 10.36
C ALA A 158 3.09 23.17 9.19
N ARG A 159 2.14 23.60 8.35
CA ARG A 159 2.41 24.34 7.08
C ARG A 159 3.34 25.54 7.26
N GLN A 160 3.24 26.27 8.37
CA GLN A 160 4.11 27.40 8.69
C GLN A 160 5.58 27.00 8.94
N PHE A 161 5.86 25.74 9.16
CA PHE A 161 7.19 25.19 9.40
C PHE A 161 7.78 24.45 8.21
N ILE A 162 7.09 24.44 7.07
CA ILE A 162 7.60 23.86 5.82
C ILE A 162 8.46 24.91 5.11
N GLY A 163 9.74 24.59 4.86
CA GLY A 163 10.72 25.41 4.17
C GLY A 163 11.81 26.02 5.06
N PRO A 164 11.54 26.41 6.33
CA PRO A 164 12.57 26.99 7.21
C PRO A 164 13.62 25.99 7.74
N GLY A 165 13.51 24.68 7.49
CA GLY A 165 14.40 23.66 8.07
C GLY A 165 14.06 23.30 9.51
N SER A 166 12.77 23.16 9.80
CA SER A 166 12.26 22.79 11.11
C SER A 166 12.63 21.37 11.52
N LEU A 167 12.56 21.07 12.82
CA LEU A 167 12.82 19.72 13.33
C LEU A 167 11.95 18.67 12.60
N GLN A 168 12.59 17.65 12.06
CA GLN A 168 11.96 16.55 11.30
C GLN A 168 11.31 16.98 9.97
N GLU A 169 11.57 18.20 9.50
CA GLU A 169 11.18 18.59 8.16
C GLU A 169 12.07 17.92 7.11
N ILE A 170 11.46 17.37 6.08
CA ILE A 170 12.10 16.92 4.85
C ILE A 170 11.17 17.22 3.68
N ASP A 171 11.69 17.26 2.47
CA ASP A 171 10.86 17.28 1.27
C ASP A 171 10.21 15.91 1.03
N GLN A 172 9.09 15.66 1.72
CA GLN A 172 8.37 14.40 1.63
C GLN A 172 7.73 14.20 0.26
N TYR A 173 7.38 15.27 -0.45
CA TYR A 173 6.78 15.15 -1.77
C TYR A 173 7.77 14.53 -2.77
N SER A 174 8.96 15.12 -2.91
CA SER A 174 10.02 14.56 -3.77
C SER A 174 10.49 13.18 -3.30
N PHE A 175 10.52 12.94 -1.99
CA PHE A 175 10.88 11.64 -1.44
C PHE A 175 9.95 10.51 -1.92
N PHE A 176 8.64 10.75 -1.95
CA PHE A 176 7.66 9.74 -2.35
C PHE A 176 7.42 9.66 -3.86
N GLU A 177 7.85 10.64 -4.65
CA GLU A 177 7.58 10.70 -6.08
C GLU A 177 8.00 9.43 -6.84
N PRO A 178 9.21 8.87 -6.67
CA PRO A 178 9.64 7.65 -7.36
C PRO A 178 8.99 6.36 -6.82
N ILE A 179 8.33 6.42 -5.65
CA ILE A 179 7.76 5.25 -4.97
C ILE A 179 6.26 5.12 -5.28
N CYS A 180 5.55 6.24 -5.41
CA CYS A 180 4.10 6.27 -5.39
C CYS A 180 3.48 6.38 -6.76
N VAL A 181 2.36 5.67 -6.98
CA VAL A 181 1.46 5.86 -8.14
C VAL A 181 0.56 7.09 -7.96
N PHE A 182 0.37 7.53 -6.71
CA PHE A 182 -0.34 8.75 -6.35
C PHE A 182 0.33 9.39 -5.13
N ASN A 183 0.74 10.65 -5.25
CA ASN A 183 1.44 11.37 -4.20
C ASN A 183 0.91 12.80 -4.10
N LYS A 184 0.24 13.12 -2.99
CA LYS A 184 -0.37 14.45 -2.75
C LYS A 184 -0.25 14.85 -1.30
N ILE A 185 -0.26 16.16 -1.06
CA ILE A 185 -0.31 16.75 0.28
C ILE A 185 -1.71 17.33 0.50
N LEU A 186 -2.32 17.04 1.63
CA LEU A 186 -3.61 17.59 2.04
C LEU A 186 -3.41 18.99 2.63
N MET A 187 -3.66 20.02 1.84
CA MET A 187 -3.40 21.41 2.22
C MET A 187 -4.63 22.15 2.74
N SER A 188 -5.85 21.62 2.54
CA SER A 188 -7.10 22.23 2.93
C SER A 188 -8.16 21.18 3.28
N GLU A 189 -9.05 21.54 4.21
CA GLU A 189 -10.20 20.74 4.60
C GLU A 189 -11.09 20.33 3.42
N LYS A 190 -11.21 21.22 2.42
CA LYS A 190 -12.04 21.00 1.20
C LYS A 190 -11.54 19.86 0.31
N GLN A 191 -10.27 19.47 0.44
CA GLN A 191 -9.68 18.39 -0.34
C GLN A 191 -9.84 17.01 0.29
N THR A 192 -10.27 16.92 1.54
CA THR A 192 -10.15 15.73 2.39
C THR A 192 -10.77 14.49 1.76
N THR A 193 -12.04 14.50 1.43
CA THR A 193 -12.73 13.31 0.89
C THR A 193 -12.26 12.97 -0.51
N MET A 194 -11.96 13.99 -1.34
CA MET A 194 -11.49 13.76 -2.70
C MET A 194 -10.10 13.11 -2.72
N LEU A 195 -9.12 13.66 -1.97
CA LEU A 195 -7.77 13.10 -1.95
C LEU A 195 -7.74 11.71 -1.33
N ALA A 196 -8.52 11.47 -0.25
CA ALA A 196 -8.63 10.14 0.35
C ALA A 196 -9.22 9.12 -0.64
N THR A 197 -10.29 9.50 -1.34
CA THR A 197 -10.91 8.69 -2.39
C THR A 197 -9.91 8.36 -3.51
N LEU A 198 -9.24 9.38 -4.06
CA LEU A 198 -8.29 9.20 -5.15
C LEU A 198 -7.10 8.35 -4.72
N ALA A 199 -6.56 8.56 -3.52
CA ALA A 199 -5.43 7.79 -3.02
C ALA A 199 -5.75 6.28 -2.94
N VAL A 200 -6.90 5.92 -2.35
CA VAL A 200 -7.31 4.50 -2.27
C VAL A 200 -7.63 3.96 -3.67
N LYS A 201 -8.28 4.74 -4.52
CA LYS A 201 -8.61 4.37 -5.89
C LYS A 201 -7.36 4.08 -6.73
N HIS A 202 -6.35 4.96 -6.69
CA HIS A 202 -5.08 4.75 -7.38
C HIS A 202 -4.33 3.55 -6.83
N ALA A 203 -4.27 3.38 -5.50
CA ALA A 203 -3.64 2.19 -4.92
C ALA A 203 -4.25 0.89 -5.46
N LEU A 204 -5.58 0.83 -5.63
CA LEU A 204 -6.30 -0.34 -6.14
C LEU A 204 -6.15 -0.54 -7.65
N LEU A 205 -6.32 0.53 -8.44
CA LEU A 205 -6.37 0.44 -9.91
C LEU A 205 -4.98 0.35 -10.54
N ASP A 206 -4.06 1.20 -10.09
CA ASP A 206 -2.67 1.22 -10.56
C ASP A 206 -1.82 0.15 -9.86
N ARG A 207 -2.37 -0.47 -8.81
CA ARG A 207 -1.74 -1.53 -8.04
C ARG A 207 -0.36 -1.11 -7.52
N GLY A 208 -0.36 -0.17 -6.60
CA GLY A 208 0.87 0.40 -6.07
C GLY A 208 0.66 1.19 -4.79
N VAL A 209 1.65 1.98 -4.46
CA VAL A 209 1.67 2.81 -3.26
C VAL A 209 1.04 4.16 -3.55
N SER A 210 0.10 4.59 -2.73
CA SER A 210 -0.43 5.96 -2.72
C SER A 210 -0.02 6.66 -1.43
N ASN A 211 0.31 7.95 -1.49
CA ASN A 211 0.65 8.77 -0.33
C ASN A 211 -0.25 9.99 -0.19
N ILE A 212 -0.65 10.28 1.05
CA ILE A 212 -1.23 11.55 1.46
C ILE A 212 -0.35 12.13 2.56
N GLY A 213 0.36 13.22 2.24
CA GLY A 213 1.07 14.05 3.21
C GLY A 213 0.07 14.84 4.07
N LEU A 214 0.23 14.81 5.38
CA LEU A 214 -0.72 15.33 6.35
C LEU A 214 -0.06 16.36 7.27
N PRO A 215 -0.04 17.67 6.89
CA PRO A 215 0.44 18.72 7.78
C PRO A 215 -0.33 18.72 9.10
N ASN A 216 0.40 18.82 10.22
CA ASN A 216 -0.16 18.63 11.55
C ASN A 216 -1.27 19.63 11.90
N ASP A 217 -1.15 20.88 11.45
CA ASP A 217 -2.17 21.92 11.63
C ASP A 217 -3.44 21.64 10.82
N VAL A 218 -3.32 21.10 9.60
CA VAL A 218 -4.47 20.76 8.73
C VAL A 218 -5.31 19.63 9.33
N GLN A 219 -4.67 18.65 9.98
CA GLN A 219 -5.35 17.51 10.61
C GLN A 219 -6.45 17.93 11.60
N LYS A 220 -6.29 19.08 12.24
CA LYS A 220 -7.16 19.58 13.30
C LYS A 220 -8.24 20.56 12.81
N LEU A 221 -8.17 20.98 11.54
CA LEU A 221 -9.16 21.92 11.00
C LEU A 221 -10.57 21.33 11.06
N PRO A 222 -11.60 22.14 11.34
CA PRO A 222 -12.99 21.73 11.20
C PRO A 222 -13.28 21.30 9.77
N CYS A 223 -14.02 20.20 9.61
CA CYS A 223 -14.37 19.66 8.29
C CYS A 223 -15.79 19.09 8.30
N ASN A 224 -16.67 19.71 7.55
CA ASN A 224 -18.09 19.35 7.44
C ASN A 224 -18.41 18.57 6.14
N LEU A 225 -17.39 18.01 5.48
CA LEU A 225 -17.60 17.23 4.27
C LEU A 225 -18.27 15.89 4.59
N ASP A 226 -19.13 15.45 3.69
CA ASP A 226 -19.72 14.12 3.76
C ASP A 226 -18.80 13.07 3.16
N VAL A 227 -18.76 11.91 3.81
CA VAL A 227 -18.03 10.73 3.33
C VAL A 227 -18.65 10.26 2.00
N GLN A 228 -17.81 10.04 1.02
CA GLN A 228 -18.21 9.67 -0.32
C GLN A 228 -18.25 8.14 -0.47
N PRO A 229 -19.37 7.56 -0.95
CA PRO A 229 -19.52 6.12 -1.03
C PRO A 229 -18.51 5.49 -2.03
N PHE A 230 -18.15 4.25 -1.77
CA PHE A 230 -17.36 3.43 -2.69
C PHE A 230 -18.19 3.02 -3.92
N GLU A 231 -19.47 2.73 -3.70
CA GLU A 231 -20.38 2.25 -4.73
C GLU A 231 -20.51 3.24 -5.90
N GLY A 232 -20.51 2.71 -7.12
CA GLY A 232 -20.58 3.51 -8.35
C GLY A 232 -19.30 4.27 -8.71
N ARG A 233 -18.22 4.17 -7.93
CA ARG A 233 -16.97 4.91 -8.16
C ARG A 233 -15.80 4.04 -8.64
N MET A 234 -15.95 2.72 -8.62
CA MET A 234 -14.95 1.80 -9.15
C MET A 234 -15.39 1.24 -10.50
N PRO A 235 -14.51 1.24 -11.51
CA PRO A 235 -14.81 0.60 -12.77
C PRO A 235 -14.87 -0.92 -12.61
N ASN A 236 -15.61 -1.58 -13.52
CA ASN A 236 -15.49 -3.02 -13.65
C ASN A 236 -14.13 -3.36 -14.27
N LEU A 237 -13.28 -4.07 -13.51
CA LEU A 237 -11.95 -4.51 -13.96
C LEU A 237 -11.98 -5.84 -14.71
N GLY A 238 -13.17 -6.40 -14.96
CA GLY A 238 -13.37 -7.63 -15.71
C GLY A 238 -13.29 -7.40 -17.21
N PHE A 239 -12.10 -7.31 -17.80
CA PHE A 239 -11.90 -7.28 -19.24
C PHE A 239 -11.06 -8.47 -19.70
N ALA A 240 -11.25 -8.87 -20.96
CA ALA A 240 -10.55 -9.99 -21.58
C ALA A 240 -10.32 -9.71 -23.07
N ALA A 241 -9.27 -10.30 -23.61
CA ALA A 241 -8.97 -10.26 -25.03
C ALA A 241 -10.15 -10.73 -25.88
N GLU A 242 -10.23 -10.23 -27.09
CA GLU A 242 -11.26 -10.61 -28.07
C GLU A 242 -11.23 -12.11 -28.38
N ASP A 243 -12.39 -12.66 -28.74
CA ASP A 243 -12.57 -14.09 -29.02
C ASP A 243 -11.66 -14.61 -30.11
N MET A 244 -11.37 -13.80 -31.13
CA MET A 244 -10.46 -14.14 -32.20
C MET A 244 -9.02 -14.36 -31.69
N GLN A 245 -8.54 -13.54 -30.76
CA GLN A 245 -7.22 -13.69 -30.16
C GLN A 245 -7.16 -14.94 -29.26
N VAL A 246 -8.25 -15.23 -28.53
CA VAL A 246 -8.35 -16.45 -27.71
C VAL A 246 -8.35 -17.70 -28.60
N LYS A 247 -9.04 -17.69 -29.75
CA LYS A 247 -9.00 -18.76 -30.74
C LYS A 247 -7.60 -18.98 -31.30
N LYS A 248 -6.89 -17.88 -31.65
CA LYS A 248 -5.49 -17.96 -32.13
C LYS A 248 -4.59 -18.60 -31.07
N ALA A 249 -4.73 -18.21 -29.81
CA ALA A 249 -3.97 -18.79 -28.70
C ALA A 249 -4.29 -20.29 -28.53
N ALA A 250 -5.56 -20.68 -28.63
CA ALA A 250 -5.97 -22.09 -28.56
C ALA A 250 -5.31 -22.93 -29.67
N LEU A 251 -5.29 -22.44 -30.90
CA LEU A 251 -4.61 -23.14 -32.01
C LEU A 251 -3.11 -23.34 -31.76
N VAL A 252 -2.43 -22.34 -31.19
CA VAL A 252 -1.01 -22.45 -30.82
C VAL A 252 -0.81 -23.51 -29.74
N ILE A 253 -1.70 -23.54 -28.74
CA ILE A 253 -1.65 -24.52 -27.64
C ILE A 253 -1.95 -25.92 -28.16
N ASP A 254 -2.92 -26.09 -29.05
CA ASP A 254 -3.29 -27.37 -29.64
C ASP A 254 -2.15 -27.99 -30.48
N ALA A 255 -1.35 -27.14 -31.14
CA ALA A 255 -0.22 -27.56 -31.97
C ALA A 255 1.03 -27.96 -31.15
N ALA A 256 1.09 -27.64 -29.88
CA ALA A 256 2.24 -27.97 -29.03
C ALA A 256 2.20 -29.44 -28.58
N GLU A 257 3.36 -30.09 -28.53
CA GLU A 257 3.49 -31.47 -28.04
C GLU A 257 3.79 -31.53 -26.54
N ARG A 258 4.54 -30.56 -26.04
CA ARG A 258 4.99 -30.49 -24.62
C ARG A 258 4.76 -29.09 -24.04
N PRO A 259 3.49 -28.66 -23.94
CA PRO A 259 3.18 -27.38 -23.34
C PRO A 259 3.47 -27.40 -21.84
N VAL A 260 3.94 -26.28 -21.29
CA VAL A 260 4.12 -26.07 -19.84
C VAL A 260 3.40 -24.76 -19.46
N ILE A 261 2.58 -24.84 -18.42
CA ILE A 261 1.91 -23.68 -17.84
C ILE A 261 2.84 -23.04 -16.81
N VAL A 262 3.09 -21.76 -16.96
CA VAL A 262 3.84 -20.95 -15.99
C VAL A 262 2.87 -20.01 -15.27
N ALA A 263 2.48 -20.36 -14.05
CA ALA A 263 1.58 -19.56 -13.25
C ALA A 263 2.36 -18.52 -12.44
N GLY A 264 2.09 -17.24 -12.72
CA GLY A 264 2.59 -16.10 -11.95
C GLY A 264 1.58 -15.63 -10.89
N SER A 265 1.95 -14.61 -10.10
CA SER A 265 1.11 -14.03 -9.04
C SER A 265 -0.23 -13.47 -9.57
N GLY A 266 -0.31 -13.07 -10.85
CA GLY A 266 -1.55 -12.63 -11.50
C GLY A 266 -2.57 -13.75 -11.75
N ALA A 267 -2.21 -15.01 -11.46
CA ALA A 267 -3.14 -16.15 -11.49
C ALA A 267 -3.69 -16.50 -10.09
N ARG A 268 -3.42 -15.68 -9.07
CA ARG A 268 -3.91 -15.91 -7.70
C ARG A 268 -5.42 -16.03 -7.65
N GLY A 269 -5.91 -17.00 -6.86
CA GLY A 269 -7.34 -17.33 -6.77
C GLY A 269 -7.90 -18.12 -7.93
N GLN A 270 -7.06 -18.53 -8.92
CA GLN A 270 -7.50 -19.30 -10.09
C GLN A 270 -7.04 -20.78 -10.07
N GLY A 271 -6.60 -21.30 -8.94
CA GLY A 271 -6.04 -22.65 -8.82
C GLY A 271 -6.91 -23.72 -9.49
N ASN A 272 -8.19 -23.83 -9.13
CA ASN A 272 -9.12 -24.82 -9.72
C ASN A 272 -9.28 -24.67 -11.24
N LYS A 273 -9.29 -23.43 -11.75
CA LYS A 273 -9.36 -23.19 -13.19
C LYS A 273 -8.08 -23.59 -13.91
N LEU A 274 -6.94 -23.38 -13.24
CA LEU A 274 -5.63 -23.83 -13.73
C LEU A 274 -5.56 -25.37 -13.79
N HIS A 275 -6.09 -26.08 -12.77
CA HIS A 275 -6.17 -27.53 -12.77
C HIS A 275 -6.99 -28.02 -13.98
N THR A 276 -8.24 -27.54 -14.14
CA THR A 276 -9.08 -27.91 -15.27
C THR A 276 -8.44 -27.63 -16.63
N PHE A 277 -7.72 -26.51 -16.74
CA PHE A 277 -7.02 -26.16 -17.97
C PHE A 277 -5.82 -27.07 -18.20
N ALA A 278 -5.04 -27.35 -17.18
CA ALA A 278 -3.86 -28.24 -17.22
C ALA A 278 -4.23 -29.68 -17.59
N ASP A 279 -5.29 -30.22 -16.95
CA ASP A 279 -5.81 -31.55 -17.27
C ASP A 279 -6.21 -31.64 -18.75
N LYS A 280 -6.93 -30.63 -19.26
CA LYS A 280 -7.43 -30.63 -20.63
C LYS A 280 -6.32 -30.63 -21.69
N ILE A 281 -5.22 -29.92 -21.44
CA ILE A 281 -4.09 -29.85 -22.38
C ILE A 281 -2.92 -30.76 -22.00
N SER A 282 -3.10 -31.62 -20.98
CA SER A 282 -2.08 -32.54 -20.44
C SER A 282 -0.74 -31.82 -20.15
N ALA A 283 -0.81 -30.64 -19.52
CA ALA A 283 0.35 -29.77 -19.29
C ALA A 283 0.71 -29.64 -17.81
N PRO A 284 1.97 -29.88 -17.42
CA PRO A 284 2.41 -29.57 -16.06
C PRO A 284 2.34 -28.05 -15.78
N ILE A 285 2.10 -27.73 -14.51
CA ILE A 285 2.10 -26.37 -14.01
C ILE A 285 3.39 -26.14 -13.21
N VAL A 286 4.13 -25.12 -13.56
CA VAL A 286 5.20 -24.55 -12.73
C VAL A 286 4.75 -23.18 -12.23
N THR A 287 5.16 -22.80 -11.03
CA THR A 287 4.84 -21.48 -10.46
C THR A 287 6.08 -20.59 -10.44
N THR A 288 5.89 -19.29 -10.53
CA THR A 288 6.99 -18.36 -10.20
C THR A 288 7.14 -18.29 -8.68
N PHE A 289 8.29 -17.82 -8.18
CA PHE A 289 8.55 -17.70 -6.74
C PHE A 289 7.43 -16.95 -5.99
N ARG A 290 6.98 -15.82 -6.55
CA ARG A 290 5.87 -15.01 -5.97
C ARG A 290 4.49 -15.65 -6.11
N ALA A 291 4.38 -16.69 -6.89
CA ALA A 291 3.14 -17.42 -7.13
C ALA A 291 3.04 -18.72 -6.34
N LYS A 292 3.97 -18.98 -5.41
CA LYS A 292 3.84 -20.13 -4.50
C LYS A 292 2.48 -20.11 -3.81
N GLY A 293 1.77 -21.26 -3.81
CA GLY A 293 0.42 -21.38 -3.27
C GLY A 293 -0.71 -20.90 -4.20
N VAL A 294 -0.42 -20.48 -5.42
CA VAL A 294 -1.47 -20.21 -6.45
C VAL A 294 -2.12 -21.51 -6.93
N VAL A 295 -1.35 -22.57 -6.98
CA VAL A 295 -1.78 -23.95 -7.29
C VAL A 295 -1.52 -24.79 -6.06
N ASP A 296 -2.42 -25.73 -5.75
CA ASP A 296 -2.20 -26.72 -4.72
C ASP A 296 -0.99 -27.60 -5.11
N GLU A 297 0.02 -27.64 -4.23
CA GLU A 297 1.26 -28.40 -4.49
C GLU A 297 1.04 -29.92 -4.45
N SER A 298 -0.07 -30.40 -3.90
CA SER A 298 -0.48 -31.82 -3.97
C SER A 298 -1.12 -32.21 -5.32
N TYR A 299 -1.44 -31.23 -6.18
CA TYR A 299 -2.01 -31.51 -7.49
C TYR A 299 -0.98 -32.22 -8.38
N PRO A 300 -1.33 -33.39 -9.00
CA PRO A 300 -0.36 -34.26 -9.69
C PRO A 300 0.46 -33.60 -10.79
N LEU A 301 -0.09 -32.59 -11.48
CA LEU A 301 0.62 -31.84 -12.50
C LEU A 301 1.34 -30.60 -11.97
N CYS A 302 1.36 -30.35 -10.65
CA CYS A 302 2.13 -29.28 -10.05
C CYS A 302 3.59 -29.69 -9.90
N ALA A 303 4.49 -29.07 -10.67
CA ALA A 303 5.93 -29.39 -10.66
C ALA A 303 6.77 -28.44 -9.77
N GLY A 304 6.10 -27.55 -9.02
CA GLY A 304 6.75 -26.65 -8.07
C GLY A 304 7.22 -25.33 -8.71
N ILE A 305 8.16 -24.68 -8.04
CA ILE A 305 8.65 -23.34 -8.43
C ILE A 305 9.68 -23.44 -9.53
N HIS A 306 9.56 -22.59 -10.57
CA HIS A 306 10.58 -22.37 -11.58
C HIS A 306 11.32 -21.06 -11.36
N GLY A 307 12.63 -21.06 -11.60
CA GLY A 307 13.52 -19.91 -11.48
C GLY A 307 14.76 -20.20 -10.64
N GLY A 308 15.53 -19.16 -10.32
CA GLY A 308 16.80 -19.30 -9.59
C GLY A 308 16.69 -19.95 -8.19
N LEU A 309 15.52 -19.93 -7.57
CA LEU A 309 15.21 -20.58 -6.29
C LEU A 309 14.23 -21.75 -6.47
N GLY A 310 14.12 -22.26 -7.67
CA GLY A 310 13.15 -23.29 -8.04
C GLY A 310 13.68 -24.73 -7.93
N SER A 311 12.79 -25.69 -8.25
CA SER A 311 13.13 -27.10 -8.30
C SER A 311 13.80 -27.49 -9.64
N THR A 312 14.65 -28.51 -9.60
CA THR A 312 15.26 -29.11 -10.81
C THR A 312 14.20 -29.68 -11.75
N ALA A 313 13.13 -30.28 -11.21
CA ALA A 313 12.02 -30.80 -11.99
C ALA A 313 11.31 -29.70 -12.80
N ALA A 314 10.97 -28.58 -12.16
CA ALA A 314 10.37 -27.44 -12.84
C ALA A 314 11.31 -26.86 -13.93
N ALA A 315 12.61 -26.76 -13.64
CA ALA A 315 13.59 -26.27 -14.59
C ALA A 315 13.70 -27.20 -15.82
N GLU A 316 13.69 -28.51 -15.60
CA GLU A 316 13.76 -29.49 -16.68
C GLU A 316 12.51 -29.48 -17.57
N LEU A 317 11.32 -29.40 -16.99
CA LEU A 317 10.08 -29.29 -17.73
C LEU A 317 10.05 -28.04 -18.61
N VAL A 318 10.40 -26.88 -18.05
CA VAL A 318 10.49 -25.63 -18.83
C VAL A 318 11.56 -25.75 -19.93
N ARG A 319 12.71 -26.39 -19.65
CA ARG A 319 13.75 -26.60 -20.64
C ARG A 319 13.31 -27.48 -21.81
N LYS A 320 12.54 -28.55 -21.54
CA LYS A 320 12.01 -29.50 -22.53
C LYS A 320 10.74 -29.01 -23.23
N ALA A 321 10.07 -28.02 -22.73
CA ALA A 321 8.84 -27.48 -23.31
C ALA A 321 9.06 -26.96 -24.72
N ASP A 322 8.12 -27.19 -25.62
CA ASP A 322 8.03 -26.59 -26.95
C ASP A 322 7.15 -25.33 -26.94
N LEU A 323 6.29 -25.19 -25.94
CA LEU A 323 5.43 -24.02 -25.72
C LEU A 323 5.35 -23.68 -24.23
N LEU A 324 5.43 -22.40 -23.90
CA LEU A 324 5.10 -21.86 -22.58
C LEU A 324 3.74 -21.16 -22.62
N VAL A 325 2.85 -21.51 -21.69
CA VAL A 325 1.60 -20.76 -21.45
C VAL A 325 1.78 -19.96 -20.16
N VAL A 326 2.19 -18.69 -20.30
CA VAL A 326 2.55 -17.83 -19.17
C VAL A 326 1.34 -17.03 -18.73
N ILE A 327 0.91 -17.21 -17.49
CA ILE A 327 -0.32 -16.60 -16.94
C ILE A 327 0.02 -15.73 -15.75
N GLY A 328 -0.14 -14.39 -15.90
CA GLY A 328 0.04 -13.43 -14.84
C GLY A 328 1.47 -13.35 -14.29
N SER A 329 2.48 -13.48 -15.14
CA SER A 329 3.89 -13.34 -14.79
C SER A 329 4.52 -12.18 -15.56
N SER A 330 5.17 -11.25 -14.85
CA SER A 330 5.86 -10.09 -15.42
C SER A 330 7.23 -10.41 -16.03
N PHE A 331 7.61 -11.67 -16.17
CA PHE A 331 8.92 -12.09 -16.66
C PHE A 331 10.09 -11.49 -15.87
N SER A 332 10.03 -11.55 -14.53
CA SER A 332 11.13 -11.08 -13.69
C SER A 332 12.41 -11.86 -13.93
N ASP A 333 13.55 -11.24 -13.63
CA ASP A 333 14.86 -11.89 -13.80
C ASP A 333 15.01 -13.14 -12.92
N LEU A 334 14.41 -13.14 -11.72
CA LEU A 334 14.40 -14.34 -10.86
C LEU A 334 13.66 -15.54 -11.46
N THR A 335 12.71 -15.30 -12.38
CA THR A 335 11.96 -16.39 -13.02
C THR A 335 12.78 -17.10 -14.09
N HIS A 336 13.78 -16.45 -14.70
CA HIS A 336 14.68 -17.03 -15.69
C HIS A 336 14.00 -17.85 -16.81
N LEU A 337 12.84 -17.37 -17.32
CA LEU A 337 12.16 -18.05 -18.42
C LEU A 337 13.01 -17.97 -19.71
N PRO A 338 13.31 -19.12 -20.35
CA PRO A 338 14.03 -19.13 -21.60
C PRO A 338 13.16 -18.59 -22.74
N ARG A 339 13.79 -18.06 -23.78
CA ARG A 339 13.10 -17.66 -25.01
C ARG A 339 12.53 -18.90 -25.71
N LYS A 340 11.22 -19.04 -25.73
CA LYS A 340 10.47 -20.14 -26.36
C LYS A 340 9.20 -19.59 -27.01
N LYS A 341 8.54 -20.41 -27.86
CA LYS A 341 7.17 -20.12 -28.26
C LYS A 341 6.33 -19.89 -27.01
N THR A 342 5.56 -18.82 -26.98
CA THR A 342 4.85 -18.42 -25.77
C THR A 342 3.47 -17.89 -26.10
N VAL A 343 2.47 -18.37 -25.38
CA VAL A 343 1.18 -17.70 -25.20
C VAL A 343 1.21 -17.00 -23.85
N GLN A 344 0.97 -15.70 -23.81
CA GLN A 344 1.06 -14.92 -22.59
C GLN A 344 -0.27 -14.28 -22.23
N ILE A 345 -0.72 -14.42 -20.98
CA ILE A 345 -1.87 -13.73 -20.39
C ILE A 345 -1.36 -12.77 -19.32
N ASP A 346 -1.67 -11.50 -19.46
CA ASP A 346 -1.38 -10.49 -18.43
C ASP A 346 -2.45 -9.38 -18.45
N ILE A 347 -2.71 -8.80 -17.28
CA ILE A 347 -3.60 -7.65 -17.13
C ILE A 347 -2.89 -6.34 -17.47
N ASN A 348 -1.56 -6.31 -17.36
CA ASN A 348 -0.74 -5.16 -17.67
C ASN A 348 -0.13 -5.30 -19.07
N MET A 349 -0.56 -4.43 -19.99
CA MET A 349 -0.08 -4.45 -21.37
C MET A 349 1.44 -4.31 -21.50
N LYS A 350 2.11 -3.64 -20.55
CA LYS A 350 3.57 -3.45 -20.56
C LYS A 350 4.34 -4.75 -20.26
N ASN A 351 3.67 -5.76 -19.70
CA ASN A 351 4.27 -7.06 -19.43
C ASN A 351 4.19 -8.00 -20.65
N ILE A 352 3.24 -7.78 -21.57
CA ILE A 352 3.12 -8.59 -22.79
C ILE A 352 4.37 -8.40 -23.65
N ALA A 353 5.00 -9.52 -23.98
CA ALA A 353 6.24 -9.57 -24.80
C ALA A 353 7.42 -8.75 -24.22
N LYS A 354 7.45 -8.47 -22.92
CA LYS A 354 8.46 -7.61 -22.27
C LYS A 354 9.91 -8.08 -22.48
N LYS A 355 10.16 -9.39 -22.52
CA LYS A 355 11.52 -9.96 -22.64
C LYS A 355 11.84 -10.44 -24.06
N TYR A 356 10.85 -10.94 -24.77
CA TYR A 356 10.97 -11.43 -26.15
C TYR A 356 9.60 -11.50 -26.83
N PRO A 357 9.52 -11.51 -28.16
CA PRO A 357 8.26 -11.66 -28.87
C PRO A 357 7.53 -12.94 -28.50
N VAL A 358 6.23 -12.85 -28.28
CA VAL A 358 5.35 -14.01 -28.00
C VAL A 358 4.48 -14.33 -29.21
N GLU A 359 4.05 -15.59 -29.35
CA GLU A 359 3.18 -16.02 -30.45
C GLU A 359 1.80 -15.35 -30.34
N VAL A 360 1.24 -15.29 -29.12
CA VAL A 360 -0.02 -14.60 -28.83
C VAL A 360 0.02 -13.98 -27.45
N GLY A 361 -0.21 -12.67 -27.38
CA GLY A 361 -0.44 -11.94 -26.13
C GLY A 361 -1.94 -11.73 -25.91
N LEU A 362 -2.46 -12.20 -24.78
CA LEU A 362 -3.84 -12.02 -24.35
C LEU A 362 -3.92 -11.01 -23.23
N LEU A 363 -4.31 -9.78 -23.53
CA LEU A 363 -4.50 -8.74 -22.54
C LEU A 363 -5.83 -8.95 -21.81
N GLY A 364 -5.79 -9.15 -20.49
CA GLY A 364 -7.00 -9.28 -19.69
C GLY A 364 -6.83 -10.05 -18.39
N ASN A 365 -7.96 -10.17 -17.70
CA ASN A 365 -8.03 -10.85 -16.41
C ASN A 365 -7.91 -12.36 -16.59
N SER A 366 -6.97 -12.99 -15.89
CA SER A 366 -6.76 -14.45 -15.90
C SER A 366 -8.02 -15.22 -15.50
N ALA A 367 -8.83 -14.68 -14.57
CA ALA A 367 -10.09 -15.28 -14.14
C ALA A 367 -11.12 -15.46 -15.28
N LEU A 368 -11.05 -14.61 -16.30
CA LEU A 368 -11.92 -14.66 -17.49
C LEU A 368 -11.27 -15.41 -18.66
N LEU A 369 -9.95 -15.25 -18.83
CA LEU A 369 -9.24 -15.82 -19.99
C LEU A 369 -8.96 -17.31 -19.83
N ILE A 370 -8.63 -17.81 -18.64
CA ILE A 370 -8.40 -19.25 -18.42
C ILE A 370 -9.62 -20.09 -18.84
N PRO A 371 -10.86 -19.81 -18.34
CA PRO A 371 -12.02 -20.58 -18.77
C PRO A 371 -12.31 -20.49 -20.28
N ARG A 372 -12.11 -19.32 -20.89
CA ARG A 372 -12.30 -19.14 -22.34
C ARG A 372 -11.32 -19.99 -23.16
N LEU A 373 -10.04 -20.03 -22.75
CA LEU A 373 -9.06 -20.91 -23.36
C LEU A 373 -9.42 -22.37 -23.16
N THR A 374 -9.79 -22.76 -21.94
CA THR A 374 -10.20 -24.14 -21.62
C THR A 374 -11.35 -24.61 -22.51
N GLN A 375 -12.30 -23.73 -22.84
CA GLN A 375 -13.40 -24.08 -23.74
C GLN A 375 -12.96 -24.29 -25.21
N LYS A 376 -11.92 -23.59 -25.67
CA LYS A 376 -11.51 -23.55 -27.07
C LYS A 376 -10.38 -24.52 -27.44
N VAL A 377 -9.56 -24.94 -26.46
CA VAL A 377 -8.50 -25.92 -26.69
C VAL A 377 -9.09 -27.33 -26.81
N ARG A 378 -8.41 -28.17 -27.59
CA ARG A 378 -8.72 -29.60 -27.69
C ARG A 378 -8.23 -30.34 -26.45
N GLU A 379 -8.91 -31.43 -26.15
CA GLU A 379 -8.43 -32.34 -25.11
C GLU A 379 -7.24 -33.14 -25.66
N LYS A 380 -6.18 -33.18 -24.89
CA LYS A 380 -4.95 -33.95 -25.18
C LYS A 380 -4.93 -35.18 -24.28
N GLN A 381 -4.47 -36.29 -24.85
CA GLN A 381 -4.23 -37.53 -24.10
C GLN A 381 -2.85 -37.59 -23.51
#